data_0fd50ee0ed643d88c401355402026d00
#
_entry.id   0fd50ee0ed643d88c401355402026d00
#
_cell.length_a   1.000
_cell.length_b   1.000
_cell.length_c   1.000
_cell.angle_alpha   90.00
_cell.angle_beta   90.00
_cell.angle_gamma   90.00
#
_symmetry.space_group_name_H-M   'P 1'
#
loop_
_entity.id
_entity.type
_entity.pdbx_description
1 polymer ?
#
loop_
_entity_poly.entity_id
_entity_poly.type
_entity_poly.pdbx_seq_one_letter_code
_entity_poly.pdbx_strand_id
1 'polypeptide(L)'
;MLVLAALLLAVGWFGGLHASGNYHEILPGELYRSGQLSGPALADRIRRDGIRSVVNLRGEQDDRPWYDAEIAATEAAGIAHYDFRMSSAQSLSAPDAERLVALLREAPKPVLVHCEGGADRTGLAAALYLAAAGRPAEADGQLSVRYGFVGIEGVTRPWPMLESWNRLREGFSARPAHSSPATRAP
;
A
#
# COMPACT_ATOMS: atom_id res chain seq x y z
N MET A 1 17.98 29.65 13.02
CA MET A 1 18.40 28.35 13.54
C MET A 1 17.26 27.32 13.58
N LEU A 2 16.09 27.61 14.12
CA LEU A 2 14.94 26.67 14.21
C LEU A 2 14.46 26.15 12.84
N VAL A 3 14.37 27.01 11.83
CA VAL A 3 13.95 26.61 10.45
C VAL A 3 14.95 25.64 9.83
N LEU A 4 16.25 25.89 9.98
CA LEU A 4 17.29 25.00 9.47
C LEU A 4 17.24 23.64 10.16
N ALA A 5 17.07 23.62 11.48
CA ALA A 5 16.92 22.38 12.24
C ALA A 5 15.69 21.59 11.78
N ALA A 6 14.55 22.24 11.58
CA ALA A 6 13.33 21.61 11.08
C ALA A 6 13.52 21.02 9.66
N LEU A 7 14.20 21.75 8.77
CA LEU A 7 14.52 21.27 7.42
C LEU A 7 15.43 20.04 7.46
N LEU A 8 16.47 20.06 8.30
CA LEU A 8 17.39 18.90 8.45
C LEU A 8 16.65 17.67 9.00
N LEU A 9 15.75 17.86 9.97
CA LEU A 9 14.91 16.78 10.49
C LEU A 9 13.97 16.22 9.42
N ALA A 10 13.33 17.08 8.62
CA ALA A 10 12.49 16.64 7.51
C ALA A 10 13.30 15.85 6.45
N VAL A 11 14.45 16.35 6.04
CA VAL A 11 15.34 15.66 5.10
C VAL A 11 15.78 14.31 5.66
N GLY A 12 16.16 14.24 6.94
CA GLY A 12 16.52 13.00 7.61
C GLY A 12 15.36 12.00 7.65
N TRP A 13 14.16 12.47 7.96
CA TRP A 13 12.96 11.65 7.99
C TRP A 13 12.63 11.05 6.61
N PHE A 14 12.48 11.89 5.59
CA PHE A 14 12.18 11.43 4.23
C PHE A 14 13.29 10.57 3.65
N GLY A 15 14.57 10.91 3.92
CA GLY A 15 15.72 10.09 3.55
C GLY A 15 15.69 8.71 4.19
N GLY A 16 15.33 8.63 5.47
CA GLY A 16 15.16 7.38 6.20
C GLY A 16 14.05 6.50 5.64
N LEU A 17 12.89 7.10 5.30
CA LEU A 17 11.80 6.37 4.65
C LEU A 17 12.24 5.80 3.29
N HIS A 18 12.96 6.60 2.50
CA HIS A 18 13.46 6.13 1.21
C HIS A 18 14.50 5.00 1.38
N ALA A 19 15.45 5.14 2.29
CA ALA A 19 16.49 4.14 2.54
C ALA A 19 15.94 2.80 3.10
N SER A 20 14.86 2.85 3.89
CA SER A 20 14.17 1.66 4.42
C SER A 20 13.19 1.02 3.43
N GLY A 21 13.02 1.62 2.24
CA GLY A 21 11.97 1.23 1.28
C GLY A 21 10.56 1.54 1.78
N ASN A 22 10.42 2.37 2.82
CA ASN A 22 9.13 2.68 3.46
C ASN A 22 8.32 1.42 3.79
N TYR A 23 9.03 0.37 4.25
CA TYR A 23 8.46 -0.95 4.51
C TYR A 23 7.90 -1.04 5.93
N HIS A 24 6.63 -1.42 6.07
CA HIS A 24 5.94 -1.55 7.35
C HIS A 24 4.97 -2.72 7.35
N GLU A 25 4.92 -3.43 8.48
CA GLU A 25 3.83 -4.34 8.81
C GLU A 25 2.64 -3.52 9.31
N ILE A 26 1.47 -3.74 8.72
CA ILE A 26 0.22 -3.04 9.07
C ILE A 26 -0.71 -3.95 9.85
N LEU A 27 -0.90 -5.17 9.37
CA LEU A 27 -1.61 -6.22 10.08
C LEU A 27 -0.70 -7.45 10.16
N PRO A 28 -0.37 -7.91 11.39
CA PRO A 28 0.54 -9.04 11.57
C PRO A 28 0.10 -10.28 10.79
N GLY A 29 1.01 -10.78 9.95
CA GLY A 29 0.77 -11.97 9.13
C GLY A 29 -0.28 -11.78 8.02
N GLU A 30 -0.73 -10.57 7.74
CA GLU A 30 -1.81 -10.31 6.78
C GLU A 30 -1.46 -9.22 5.75
N LEU A 31 -1.10 -8.00 6.21
CA LEU A 31 -0.88 -6.86 5.33
C LEU A 31 0.45 -6.15 5.64
N TYR A 32 1.27 -6.06 4.63
CA TYR A 32 2.49 -5.23 4.60
C TYR A 32 2.36 -4.14 3.54
N ARG A 33 3.04 -3.02 3.75
CA ARG A 33 3.11 -1.92 2.79
C ARG A 33 4.55 -1.49 2.55
N SER A 34 4.85 -1.01 1.33
CA SER A 34 6.18 -0.44 1.02
C SER A 34 6.15 0.56 -0.14
N GLY A 35 7.30 1.19 -0.37
CA GLY A 35 7.70 1.73 -1.67
C GLY A 35 8.21 0.62 -2.58
N GLN A 36 8.73 1.03 -3.74
CA GLN A 36 9.37 0.10 -4.66
C GLN A 36 10.65 -0.45 -4.03
N LEU A 37 10.67 -1.73 -3.74
CA LEU A 37 11.86 -2.45 -3.29
C LEU A 37 12.70 -2.87 -4.50
N SER A 38 14.01 -2.98 -4.31
CA SER A 38 14.84 -3.69 -5.29
C SER A 38 14.54 -5.19 -5.27
N GLY A 39 14.81 -5.91 -6.37
CA GLY A 39 14.59 -7.36 -6.43
C GLY A 39 15.22 -8.12 -5.24
N PRO A 40 16.50 -7.89 -4.89
CA PRO A 40 17.12 -8.52 -3.70
C PRO A 40 16.42 -8.16 -2.38
N ALA A 41 16.01 -6.89 -2.20
CA ALA A 41 15.30 -6.46 -1.00
C ALA A 41 13.91 -7.10 -0.91
N LEU A 42 13.18 -7.19 -2.03
CA LEU A 42 11.89 -7.88 -2.09
C LEU A 42 12.06 -9.38 -1.76
N ALA A 43 13.02 -10.05 -2.37
CA ALA A 43 13.30 -11.47 -2.09
C ALA A 43 13.64 -11.71 -0.61
N ASP A 44 14.36 -10.79 0.03
CA ASP A 44 14.66 -10.86 1.46
C ASP A 44 13.38 -10.73 2.32
N ARG A 45 12.48 -9.78 2.00
CA ARG A 45 11.18 -9.62 2.68
C ARG A 45 10.26 -10.82 2.47
N ILE A 46 10.20 -11.36 1.27
CA ILE A 46 9.43 -12.59 0.99
C ILE A 46 9.87 -13.71 1.94
N ARG A 47 11.18 -13.93 2.10
CA ARG A 47 11.70 -15.00 2.96
C ARG A 47 11.48 -14.73 4.45
N ARG A 48 11.77 -13.49 4.93
CA ARG A 48 11.74 -13.17 6.36
C ARG A 48 10.34 -13.02 6.92
N ASP A 49 9.48 -12.36 6.16
CA ASP A 49 8.14 -11.99 6.61
C ASP A 49 7.07 -12.94 6.06
N GLY A 50 7.49 -13.94 5.28
CA GLY A 50 6.60 -14.97 4.73
C GLY A 50 5.61 -14.43 3.70
N ILE A 51 5.94 -13.35 2.98
CA ILE A 51 5.06 -12.75 1.96
C ILE A 51 4.66 -13.80 0.93
N ARG A 52 3.38 -13.89 0.62
CA ARG A 52 2.80 -14.86 -0.33
C ARG A 52 2.19 -14.21 -1.56
N SER A 53 2.01 -12.90 -1.55
CA SER A 53 1.60 -12.15 -2.74
C SER A 53 2.10 -10.72 -2.71
N VAL A 54 2.30 -10.15 -3.90
CA VAL A 54 2.64 -8.74 -4.11
C VAL A 54 1.55 -8.09 -4.94
N VAL A 55 1.08 -6.90 -4.53
CA VAL A 55 0.15 -6.06 -5.27
C VAL A 55 0.84 -4.76 -5.66
N ASN A 56 1.16 -4.63 -6.93
CA ASN A 56 1.83 -3.47 -7.52
C ASN A 56 0.81 -2.42 -7.96
N LEU A 57 0.74 -1.29 -7.26
CA LEU A 57 -0.16 -0.18 -7.58
C LEU A 57 0.37 0.75 -8.69
N ARG A 58 1.55 0.47 -9.24
CA ARG A 58 2.09 1.18 -10.41
C ARG A 58 1.55 0.57 -11.71
N GLY A 59 1.08 -0.68 -11.64
CA GLY A 59 0.65 -1.48 -12.76
C GLY A 59 1.82 -1.99 -13.60
N GLU A 60 1.52 -2.87 -14.52
CA GLU A 60 2.47 -3.44 -15.48
C GLU A 60 3.27 -2.36 -16.19
N GLN A 61 4.57 -2.56 -16.27
CA GLN A 61 5.56 -1.63 -16.82
C GLN A 61 6.62 -2.39 -17.63
N ASP A 62 6.27 -2.82 -18.83
CA ASP A 62 7.21 -3.47 -19.73
C ASP A 62 8.49 -2.65 -19.91
N ASP A 63 9.62 -3.32 -20.08
CA ASP A 63 10.95 -2.75 -20.30
C ASP A 63 11.44 -1.80 -19.16
N ARG A 64 10.92 -2.00 -17.94
CA ARG A 64 11.41 -1.27 -16.76
C ARG A 64 12.21 -2.19 -15.84
N PRO A 65 13.51 -1.94 -15.63
CA PRO A 65 14.38 -2.82 -14.84
C PRO A 65 13.87 -3.12 -13.42
N TRP A 66 13.15 -2.16 -12.80
CA TRP A 66 12.56 -2.36 -11.48
C TRP A 66 11.39 -3.38 -11.53
N TYR A 67 10.58 -3.34 -12.62
CA TYR A 67 9.43 -4.24 -12.78
C TYR A 67 9.92 -5.66 -13.11
N ASP A 68 10.87 -5.78 -14.05
CA ASP A 68 11.48 -7.07 -14.39
C ASP A 68 12.12 -7.74 -13.17
N ALA A 69 12.81 -6.94 -12.32
CA ALA A 69 13.42 -7.44 -11.09
C ALA A 69 12.37 -7.87 -10.05
N GLU A 70 11.20 -7.21 -9.99
CA GLU A 70 10.09 -7.56 -9.11
C GLU A 70 9.43 -8.86 -9.56
N ILE A 71 9.12 -8.98 -10.86
CA ILE A 71 8.58 -10.21 -11.46
C ILE A 71 9.53 -11.38 -11.21
N ALA A 72 10.82 -11.23 -11.53
CA ALA A 72 11.81 -12.27 -11.31
C ALA A 72 11.90 -12.72 -9.85
N ALA A 73 11.79 -11.77 -8.89
CA ALA A 73 11.84 -12.08 -7.46
C ALA A 73 10.60 -12.85 -6.99
N THR A 74 9.41 -12.50 -7.48
CA THR A 74 8.15 -13.19 -7.13
C THR A 74 8.05 -14.57 -7.76
N GLU A 75 8.46 -14.71 -9.02
CA GLU A 75 8.54 -16.00 -9.73
C GLU A 75 9.53 -16.96 -9.07
N ALA A 76 10.74 -16.48 -8.76
CA ALA A 76 11.76 -17.30 -8.09
C ALA A 76 11.30 -17.78 -6.70
N ALA A 77 10.43 -17.02 -6.03
CA ALA A 77 9.84 -17.39 -4.74
C ALA A 77 8.55 -18.22 -4.88
N GLY A 78 7.99 -18.38 -6.08
CA GLY A 78 6.75 -19.10 -6.34
C GLY A 78 5.53 -18.44 -5.69
N ILE A 79 5.51 -17.10 -5.56
CA ILE A 79 4.41 -16.35 -4.96
C ILE A 79 3.60 -15.59 -6.02
N ALA A 80 2.37 -15.22 -5.69
CA ALA A 80 1.50 -14.50 -6.61
C ALA A 80 1.93 -13.03 -6.78
N HIS A 81 1.81 -12.52 -7.99
CA HIS A 81 2.00 -11.11 -8.32
C HIS A 81 0.74 -10.57 -9.01
N TYR A 82 0.32 -9.37 -8.64
CA TYR A 82 -0.86 -8.71 -9.20
C TYR A 82 -0.54 -7.25 -9.53
N ASP A 83 -0.98 -6.82 -10.69
CA ASP A 83 -0.92 -5.42 -11.12
C ASP A 83 -2.28 -4.75 -10.97
N PHE A 84 -2.30 -3.62 -10.25
CA PHE A 84 -3.46 -2.76 -10.13
C PHE A 84 -3.06 -1.31 -10.39
N ARG A 85 -3.18 -0.86 -11.64
CA ARG A 85 -2.72 0.48 -12.04
C ARG A 85 -3.55 1.58 -11.40
N MET A 86 -2.90 2.43 -10.61
CA MET A 86 -3.45 3.66 -10.03
C MET A 86 -2.58 4.87 -10.40
N SER A 87 -3.20 6.05 -10.46
CA SER A 87 -2.51 7.35 -10.54
C SER A 87 -2.60 8.06 -9.19
N SER A 88 -1.47 8.57 -8.67
CA SER A 88 -1.51 9.42 -7.45
C SER A 88 -2.09 10.82 -7.72
N ALA A 89 -2.20 11.21 -8.99
CA ALA A 89 -2.73 12.50 -9.42
C ALA A 89 -4.21 12.47 -9.81
N GLN A 90 -4.91 11.36 -9.60
CA GLN A 90 -6.32 11.19 -9.95
C GLN A 90 -7.06 10.49 -8.82
N SER A 91 -8.28 10.95 -8.55
CA SER A 91 -9.15 10.32 -7.55
C SER A 91 -9.57 8.91 -7.98
N LEU A 92 -9.56 7.99 -7.03
CA LEU A 92 -9.98 6.62 -7.26
C LEU A 92 -11.52 6.54 -7.28
N SER A 93 -12.09 5.91 -8.29
CA SER A 93 -13.54 5.69 -8.34
C SER A 93 -14.01 4.67 -7.30
N ALA A 94 -15.29 4.72 -6.90
CA ALA A 94 -15.83 3.73 -5.96
C ALA A 94 -15.77 2.29 -6.51
N PRO A 95 -16.10 2.00 -7.78
CA PRO A 95 -15.93 0.67 -8.35
C PRO A 95 -14.47 0.19 -8.34
N ASP A 96 -13.50 1.08 -8.60
CA ASP A 96 -12.07 0.72 -8.54
C ASP A 96 -11.61 0.46 -7.11
N ALA A 97 -12.09 1.23 -6.15
CA ALA A 97 -11.81 1.01 -4.74
C ALA A 97 -12.36 -0.35 -4.25
N GLU A 98 -13.56 -0.73 -4.70
CA GLU A 98 -14.14 -2.05 -4.42
C GLU A 98 -13.31 -3.17 -5.03
N ARG A 99 -12.89 -3.04 -6.29
CA ARG A 99 -12.01 -4.01 -6.97
C ARG A 99 -10.65 -4.15 -6.26
N LEU A 100 -10.06 -3.03 -5.84
CA LEU A 100 -8.79 -3.03 -5.10
C LEU A 100 -8.92 -3.76 -3.76
N VAL A 101 -9.96 -3.46 -2.99
CA VAL A 101 -10.19 -4.10 -1.70
C VAL A 101 -10.50 -5.59 -1.89
N ALA A 102 -11.27 -5.97 -2.90
CA ALA A 102 -11.54 -7.37 -3.23
C ALA A 102 -10.23 -8.10 -3.57
N LEU A 103 -9.40 -7.53 -4.46
CA LEU A 103 -8.08 -8.07 -4.78
C LEU A 103 -7.20 -8.27 -3.54
N LEU A 104 -7.10 -7.24 -2.69
CA LEU A 104 -6.30 -7.32 -1.46
C LEU A 104 -6.86 -8.36 -0.47
N ARG A 105 -8.16 -8.63 -0.44
CA ARG A 105 -8.78 -9.65 0.40
C ARG A 105 -8.52 -11.07 -0.11
N GLU A 106 -8.62 -11.27 -1.40
CA GLU A 106 -8.50 -12.57 -2.09
C GLU A 106 -7.04 -13.00 -2.27
N ALA A 107 -6.11 -12.04 -2.38
CA ALA A 107 -4.69 -12.32 -2.53
C ALA A 107 -4.15 -13.19 -1.37
N PRO A 108 -3.30 -14.20 -1.66
CA PRO A 108 -2.66 -15.04 -0.65
C PRO A 108 -1.94 -14.22 0.43
N LYS A 109 -2.16 -14.57 1.70
CA LYS A 109 -1.61 -13.85 2.86
C LYS A 109 -0.31 -14.44 3.36
N PRO A 110 0.62 -13.64 3.86
CA PRO A 110 0.62 -12.15 3.93
C PRO A 110 0.75 -11.51 2.53
N VAL A 111 0.07 -10.37 2.32
CA VAL A 111 0.17 -9.58 1.09
C VAL A 111 1.02 -8.34 1.30
N LEU A 112 1.94 -8.06 0.38
CA LEU A 112 2.67 -6.80 0.28
C LEU A 112 2.01 -5.91 -0.77
N VAL A 113 1.47 -4.77 -0.37
CA VAL A 113 0.98 -3.74 -1.30
C VAL A 113 1.99 -2.60 -1.40
N HIS A 114 2.31 -2.18 -2.62
CA HIS A 114 3.28 -1.11 -2.82
C HIS A 114 2.98 -0.20 -4.02
N CYS A 115 3.63 0.96 -4.01
CA CYS A 115 3.74 1.84 -5.17
C CYS A 115 5.20 2.30 -5.35
N GLU A 116 5.46 3.48 -5.87
CA GLU A 116 6.83 4.00 -6.02
C GLU A 116 7.42 4.42 -4.66
N GLY A 117 6.80 5.40 -3.99
CA GLY A 117 7.27 5.92 -2.70
C GLY A 117 6.67 5.24 -1.46
N GLY A 118 5.64 4.39 -1.63
CA GLY A 118 4.95 3.76 -0.51
C GLY A 118 4.06 4.69 0.31
N ALA A 119 3.88 5.94 -0.11
CA ALA A 119 3.15 6.97 0.63
C ALA A 119 1.69 7.12 0.16
N ASP A 120 1.52 7.46 -1.12
CA ASP A 120 0.26 7.97 -1.68
C ASP A 120 -0.75 6.85 -1.99
N ARG A 121 -0.56 6.16 -3.13
CA ARG A 121 -1.40 5.04 -3.58
C ARG A 121 -1.43 3.91 -2.57
N THR A 122 -0.28 3.56 -2.02
CA THR A 122 -0.15 2.54 -0.97
C THR A 122 -0.87 2.95 0.30
N GLY A 123 -0.81 4.23 0.69
CA GLY A 123 -1.55 4.78 1.83
C GLY A 123 -3.07 4.63 1.64
N LEU A 124 -3.60 5.00 0.46
CA LEU A 124 -5.02 4.84 0.16
C LEU A 124 -5.44 3.36 0.15
N ALA A 125 -4.66 2.49 -0.48
CA ALA A 125 -4.96 1.06 -0.53
C ALA A 125 -5.02 0.42 0.87
N ALA A 126 -4.03 0.72 1.73
CA ALA A 126 -3.99 0.25 3.11
C ALA A 126 -5.16 0.81 3.94
N ALA A 127 -5.51 2.11 3.76
CA ALA A 127 -6.64 2.73 4.44
C ALA A 127 -7.98 2.05 4.07
N LEU A 128 -8.24 1.86 2.78
CA LEU A 128 -9.45 1.21 2.29
C LEU A 128 -9.54 -0.24 2.79
N TYR A 129 -8.44 -0.98 2.77
CA TYR A 129 -8.40 -2.35 3.29
C TYR A 129 -8.72 -2.41 4.78
N LEU A 130 -8.09 -1.56 5.60
CA LEU A 130 -8.32 -1.49 7.05
C LEU A 130 -9.77 -1.08 7.38
N ALA A 131 -10.33 -0.08 6.69
CA ALA A 131 -11.72 0.32 6.88
C ALA A 131 -12.67 -0.86 6.57
N ALA A 132 -12.44 -1.55 5.46
CA ALA A 132 -13.21 -2.72 5.06
C ALA A 132 -13.01 -3.94 5.98
N ALA A 133 -11.91 -3.97 6.75
CA ALA A 133 -11.64 -4.97 7.80
C ALA A 133 -12.23 -4.59 9.17
N GLY A 134 -12.99 -3.49 9.27
CA GLY A 134 -13.58 -3.01 10.51
C GLY A 134 -12.59 -2.29 11.44
N ARG A 135 -11.50 -1.75 10.90
CA ARG A 135 -10.43 -1.04 11.65
C ARG A 135 -10.29 0.42 11.21
N PRO A 136 -11.35 1.24 11.27
CA PRO A 136 -11.34 2.61 10.74
C PRO A 136 -10.34 3.53 11.44
N ALA A 137 -10.12 3.36 12.75
CA ALA A 137 -9.17 4.19 13.50
C ALA A 137 -7.72 4.01 13.01
N GLU A 138 -7.34 2.82 12.53
CA GLU A 138 -6.01 2.55 11.99
C GLU A 138 -5.91 2.97 10.51
N ALA A 139 -7.05 2.97 9.81
CA ALA A 139 -7.16 3.42 8.43
C ALA A 139 -6.82 4.91 8.27
N ASP A 140 -7.32 5.78 9.16
CA ASP A 140 -7.09 7.23 9.11
C ASP A 140 -5.59 7.60 9.17
N GLY A 141 -4.78 6.78 9.83
CA GLY A 141 -3.33 6.98 9.94
C GLY A 141 -2.51 6.62 8.70
N GLN A 142 -3.11 5.95 7.69
CA GLN A 142 -2.36 5.41 6.56
C GLN A 142 -1.93 6.46 5.53
N LEU A 143 -2.67 7.56 5.42
CA LEU A 143 -2.33 8.75 4.61
C LEU A 143 -1.77 9.85 5.53
N SER A 144 -0.54 9.70 5.96
CA SER A 144 0.09 10.61 6.92
C SER A 144 1.58 10.80 6.65
N VAL A 145 2.16 11.86 7.23
CA VAL A 145 3.59 12.16 7.18
C VAL A 145 4.46 11.04 7.76
N ARG A 146 3.88 10.18 8.60
CA ARG A 146 4.56 8.97 9.10
C ARG A 146 5.09 8.10 7.96
N TYR A 147 4.34 8.02 6.87
CA TYR A 147 4.67 7.24 5.68
C TYR A 147 5.12 8.13 4.50
N GLY A 148 5.38 9.41 4.75
CA GLY A 148 5.83 10.35 3.74
C GLY A 148 4.69 10.97 2.90
N PHE A 149 3.43 10.76 3.27
CA PHE A 149 2.30 11.38 2.56
C PHE A 149 2.12 12.85 2.97
N VAL A 150 2.01 13.73 1.97
CA VAL A 150 1.69 15.15 2.13
C VAL A 150 0.60 15.50 1.12
N GLY A 151 -0.65 15.55 1.57
CA GLY A 151 -1.83 15.89 0.76
C GLY A 151 -2.33 17.29 1.09
N ILE A 152 -2.00 18.30 0.26
CA ILE A 152 -2.47 19.68 0.37
C ILE A 152 -3.24 20.01 -0.90
N GLU A 153 -4.51 20.40 -0.74
CA GLU A 153 -5.41 20.72 -1.85
C GLU A 153 -4.83 21.80 -2.77
N GLY A 154 -4.86 21.54 -4.07
CA GLY A 154 -4.36 22.46 -5.09
C GLY A 154 -2.85 22.69 -5.09
N VAL A 155 -2.09 22.07 -4.14
CA VAL A 155 -0.65 22.29 -3.97
C VAL A 155 0.15 21.04 -4.27
N THR A 156 -0.23 19.91 -3.66
CA THR A 156 0.54 18.67 -3.82
C THR A 156 -0.13 17.70 -4.79
N ARG A 157 0.70 17.05 -5.62
CA ARG A 157 0.23 16.09 -6.62
C ARG A 157 -0.63 14.95 -6.03
N PRO A 158 -0.31 14.37 -4.84
CA PRO A 158 -1.08 13.25 -4.29
C PRO A 158 -2.36 13.66 -3.54
N TRP A 159 -2.77 14.93 -3.53
CA TRP A 159 -4.03 15.35 -2.92
C TRP A 159 -5.24 14.46 -3.29
N PRO A 160 -5.42 14.01 -4.56
CA PRO A 160 -6.53 13.13 -4.92
C PRO A 160 -6.61 11.82 -4.14
N MET A 161 -5.52 11.37 -3.52
CA MET A 161 -5.55 10.19 -2.64
C MET A 161 -6.29 10.49 -1.33
N LEU A 162 -6.05 11.66 -0.72
CA LEU A 162 -6.77 12.09 0.47
C LEU A 162 -8.25 12.41 0.18
N GLU A 163 -8.52 13.05 -0.94
CA GLU A 163 -9.88 13.27 -1.44
C GLU A 163 -10.63 11.95 -1.62
N SER A 164 -10.01 10.96 -2.25
CA SER A 164 -10.58 9.62 -2.42
C SER A 164 -10.89 8.96 -1.07
N TRP A 165 -9.95 9.03 -0.12
CA TRP A 165 -10.17 8.53 1.23
C TRP A 165 -11.37 9.18 1.90
N ASN A 166 -11.42 10.51 1.93
CA ASN A 166 -12.51 11.25 2.56
C ASN A 166 -13.89 10.94 1.98
N ARG A 167 -13.95 10.68 0.67
CA ARG A 167 -15.20 10.33 -0.02
C ARG A 167 -15.62 8.88 0.18
N LEU A 168 -14.66 7.96 0.26
CA LEU A 168 -14.94 6.51 0.21
C LEU A 168 -15.02 5.86 1.59
N ARG A 169 -14.35 6.41 2.61
CA ARG A 169 -14.17 5.76 3.93
C ARG A 169 -15.46 5.31 4.59
N GLU A 170 -16.53 6.09 4.52
CA GLU A 170 -17.81 5.74 5.15
C GLU A 170 -18.43 4.48 4.52
N GLY A 171 -18.39 4.38 3.19
CA GLY A 171 -18.90 3.23 2.47
C GLY A 171 -18.17 1.92 2.79
N PHE A 172 -16.88 1.99 3.14
CA PHE A 172 -16.11 0.80 3.54
C PHE A 172 -16.23 0.51 5.04
N SER A 173 -16.32 1.52 5.90
CA SER A 173 -16.45 1.34 7.35
C SER A 173 -17.83 0.82 7.78
N ALA A 174 -18.88 1.11 6.99
CA ALA A 174 -20.26 0.68 7.29
C ALA A 174 -20.55 -0.79 6.90
N ARG A 175 -19.66 -1.44 6.13
CA ARG A 175 -19.86 -2.84 5.74
C ARG A 175 -19.42 -3.76 6.87
N PRO A 176 -20.32 -4.62 7.43
CA PRO A 176 -19.87 -5.61 8.41
C PRO A 176 -18.79 -6.50 7.78
N ALA A 177 -17.74 -6.77 8.55
CA ALA A 177 -16.73 -7.74 8.15
C ALA A 177 -17.47 -9.04 7.79
N HIS A 178 -17.44 -9.45 6.52
CA HIS A 178 -18.07 -10.70 6.12
C HIS A 178 -17.43 -11.82 6.91
N SER A 179 -18.21 -12.42 7.80
CA SER A 179 -17.91 -13.72 8.38
C SER A 179 -17.57 -14.67 7.22
N SER A 180 -16.36 -15.21 7.21
CA SER A 180 -15.98 -16.32 6.32
C SER A 180 -17.12 -17.35 6.36
N PRO A 181 -17.55 -17.87 5.19
CA PRO A 181 -18.51 -18.97 5.23
C PRO A 181 -17.87 -20.09 6.04
N ALA A 182 -18.50 -20.40 7.17
CA ALA A 182 -18.12 -21.56 7.96
C ALA A 182 -18.10 -22.77 7.02
N THR A 183 -16.94 -23.38 6.87
CA THR A 183 -16.77 -24.67 6.19
C THR A 183 -17.73 -25.64 6.85
N ARG A 184 -18.90 -25.90 6.23
CA ARG A 184 -19.70 -27.06 6.61
C ARG A 184 -18.84 -28.27 6.24
N ALA A 185 -18.29 -28.89 7.25
CA ALA A 185 -17.77 -30.26 7.15
C ALA A 185 -18.94 -31.22 6.87
N PRO A 186 -18.72 -32.23 6.04
CA PRO A 186 -19.70 -33.27 5.73
C PRO A 186 -20.07 -34.14 6.94
#